data_45f0377a338cb151b6cf6abbf5f75f75
#
_entry.id   45f0377a338cb151b6cf6abbf5f75f75
#
_cell.length_a   1.000
_cell.length_b   1.000
_cell.length_c   1.000
_cell.angle_alpha   90.00
_cell.angle_beta   90.00
_cell.angle_gamma   90.00
#
_symmetry.space_group_name_H-M   'P 1'
#
loop_
_entity.id
_entity.type
_entity.pdbx_description
1 polymer ?
#
loop_
_entity_poly.entity_id
_entity_poly.type
_entity_poly.pdbx_seq_one_letter_code
_entity_poly.pdbx_strand_id
1 'polypeptide(L)'
;MSLRPANHHPQPQIKPMAINILVTEDESIVRKDIERCLDKLGYNVVATADNGEKAIEMALKHKPDLALMDIMIKGEMNGIAAAEEIKRNLDIPVVFLTAYADENTLSQAKLAEPHGYILKPFKEVDIQTAVEMALHKHSKEQELKTEADFLRSMAEHKEDAEVIFVKNRSRLIRVKHENLLFVEALKDYVVVHTREESYTIHSTMKEVERKLSDRRFVRVHRSYIVNLDVIESMKYANIRVEGIEKEIPVGGSYKDVLASRINLL
;
A
#
# COMPACT_ATOMS: atom_id res chain seq x y z
N MET A 1 15.58 52.72 6.37
CA MET A 1 14.94 51.53 6.95
C MET A 1 14.72 50.58 5.79
N SER A 2 15.66 49.62 5.59
CA SER A 2 15.72 48.75 4.41
C SER A 2 15.08 47.42 4.78
N LEU A 3 13.99 47.05 4.10
CA LEU A 3 13.32 45.79 4.25
C LEU A 3 14.14 44.70 3.50
N ARG A 4 14.60 43.69 4.24
CA ARG A 4 15.24 42.50 3.66
C ARG A 4 14.18 41.62 2.97
N PRO A 5 14.45 41.07 1.79
CA PRO A 5 13.54 40.14 1.15
C PRO A 5 13.53 38.80 1.90
N ALA A 6 12.33 38.22 2.05
CA ALA A 6 12.10 36.93 2.67
C ALA A 6 12.77 35.81 1.83
N ASN A 7 13.59 35.00 2.47
CA ASN A 7 14.19 33.80 1.90
C ASN A 7 13.06 32.77 1.56
N HIS A 8 12.78 32.63 0.28
CA HIS A 8 12.00 31.51 -0.24
C HIS A 8 12.88 30.26 -0.19
N HIS A 9 12.66 29.40 0.77
CA HIS A 9 13.20 28.02 0.72
C HIS A 9 12.39 27.25 -0.33
N PRO A 10 13.02 26.68 -1.36
CA PRO A 10 12.33 25.81 -2.29
C PRO A 10 11.85 24.56 -1.52
N GLN A 11 10.55 24.31 -1.54
CA GLN A 11 10.00 23.07 -1.04
C GLN A 11 10.58 21.90 -1.85
N PRO A 12 10.97 20.77 -1.23
CA PRO A 12 11.43 19.61 -1.97
C PRO A 12 10.29 19.14 -2.88
N GLN A 13 10.48 19.28 -4.18
CA GLN A 13 9.60 18.66 -5.19
C GLN A 13 9.78 17.16 -5.03
N ILE A 14 8.79 16.49 -4.46
CA ILE A 14 8.69 15.03 -4.50
C ILE A 14 8.44 14.67 -5.96
N LYS A 15 9.52 14.31 -6.67
CA LYS A 15 9.45 13.76 -8.02
C LYS A 15 8.57 12.50 -7.92
N PRO A 16 7.47 12.39 -8.67
CA PRO A 16 6.68 11.15 -8.64
C PRO A 16 7.64 10.01 -8.98
N MET A 17 7.63 8.94 -8.18
CA MET A 17 8.46 7.76 -8.45
C MET A 17 8.09 7.26 -9.85
N ALA A 18 9.09 7.18 -10.74
CA ALA A 18 8.89 6.67 -12.08
C ALA A 18 8.32 5.25 -12.01
N ILE A 19 7.25 4.97 -12.76
CA ILE A 19 6.63 3.65 -12.84
C ILE A 19 7.61 2.71 -13.53
N ASN A 20 7.89 1.59 -12.90
CA ASN A 20 8.83 0.56 -13.36
C ASN A 20 8.11 -0.46 -14.23
N ILE A 21 8.54 -0.65 -15.47
CA ILE A 21 7.89 -1.53 -16.43
C ILE A 21 8.86 -2.63 -16.86
N LEU A 22 8.38 -3.88 -16.88
CA LEU A 22 9.02 -5.00 -17.55
C LEU A 22 8.48 -5.10 -18.97
N VAL A 23 9.37 -5.24 -19.98
CA VAL A 23 9.00 -5.42 -21.38
C VAL A 23 9.45 -6.80 -21.84
N THR A 24 8.50 -7.62 -22.32
CA THR A 24 8.76 -8.94 -22.89
C THR A 24 8.37 -8.97 -24.36
N GLU A 25 9.35 -9.11 -25.22
CA GLU A 25 9.23 -9.09 -26.68
C GLU A 25 10.45 -9.78 -27.30
N ASP A 26 10.27 -10.77 -28.14
CA ASP A 26 11.40 -11.52 -28.73
C ASP A 26 12.04 -10.81 -29.92
N GLU A 27 11.28 -9.99 -30.66
CA GLU A 27 11.81 -9.17 -31.75
C GLU A 27 12.58 -7.95 -31.21
N SER A 28 13.91 -7.97 -31.31
CA SER A 28 14.77 -6.93 -30.74
C SER A 28 14.49 -5.51 -31.25
N ILE A 29 14.00 -5.37 -32.48
CA ILE A 29 13.65 -4.07 -33.04
C ILE A 29 12.37 -3.54 -32.37
N VAL A 30 11.34 -4.36 -32.33
CA VAL A 30 10.06 -4.00 -31.69
C VAL A 30 10.26 -3.69 -30.19
N ARG A 31 11.07 -4.51 -29.50
CA ARG A 31 11.41 -4.27 -28.08
C ARG A 31 12.06 -2.90 -27.88
N LYS A 32 13.03 -2.54 -28.71
CA LYS A 32 13.69 -1.22 -28.63
C LYS A 32 12.74 -0.06 -28.91
N ASP A 33 11.78 -0.24 -29.81
CA ASP A 33 10.78 0.80 -30.09
C ASP A 33 9.85 0.99 -28.89
N ILE A 34 9.44 -0.10 -28.21
CA ILE A 34 8.68 -0.03 -26.95
C ILE A 34 9.49 0.69 -25.88
N GLU A 35 10.76 0.30 -25.65
CA GLU A 35 11.65 0.95 -24.68
C GLU A 35 11.74 2.46 -24.92
N ARG A 36 11.94 2.90 -26.16
CA ARG A 36 12.00 4.32 -26.52
C ARG A 36 10.67 5.05 -26.29
N CYS A 37 9.54 4.42 -26.59
CA CYS A 37 8.22 5.00 -26.33
C CYS A 37 8.01 5.18 -24.81
N LEU A 38 8.32 4.18 -24.03
CA LEU A 38 8.17 4.24 -22.57
C LEU A 38 9.06 5.31 -21.92
N ASP A 39 10.33 5.41 -22.37
CA ASP A 39 11.27 6.43 -21.89
C ASP A 39 10.77 7.86 -22.20
N LYS A 40 10.27 8.11 -23.42
CA LYS A 40 9.67 9.40 -23.78
C LYS A 40 8.45 9.75 -22.92
N LEU A 41 7.66 8.76 -22.54
CA LEU A 41 6.49 8.91 -21.67
C LEU A 41 6.87 9.08 -20.19
N GLY A 42 8.17 8.96 -19.84
CA GLY A 42 8.67 9.11 -18.48
C GLY A 42 8.53 7.85 -17.62
N TYR A 43 8.27 6.70 -18.22
CA TYR A 43 8.30 5.40 -17.56
C TYR A 43 9.73 4.85 -17.49
N ASN A 44 10.00 4.01 -16.50
CA ASN A 44 11.31 3.37 -16.34
C ASN A 44 11.23 1.90 -16.77
N VAL A 45 11.94 1.50 -17.80
CA VAL A 45 12.08 0.09 -18.19
C VAL A 45 13.14 -0.56 -17.30
N VAL A 46 12.71 -1.28 -16.25
CA VAL A 46 13.61 -1.89 -15.26
C VAL A 46 14.24 -3.19 -15.72
N ALA A 47 13.60 -3.87 -16.66
CA ALA A 47 14.12 -5.10 -17.28
C ALA A 47 13.44 -5.38 -18.61
N THR A 48 14.13 -6.17 -19.45
CA THR A 48 13.58 -6.72 -20.69
C THR A 48 13.79 -8.22 -20.76
N ALA A 49 12.87 -8.92 -21.42
CA ALA A 49 12.97 -10.36 -21.69
C ALA A 49 12.64 -10.65 -23.17
N ASP A 50 13.16 -11.76 -23.65
CA ASP A 50 12.97 -12.24 -25.03
C ASP A 50 12.26 -13.60 -25.09
N ASN A 51 11.91 -14.15 -23.93
CA ASN A 51 11.14 -15.39 -23.76
C ASN A 51 10.42 -15.40 -22.42
N GLY A 52 9.52 -16.38 -22.21
CA GLY A 52 8.64 -16.45 -21.02
C GLY A 52 9.39 -16.72 -19.72
N GLU A 53 10.34 -17.64 -19.74
CA GLU A 53 11.11 -18.02 -18.55
C GLU A 53 11.93 -16.84 -18.03
N LYS A 54 12.56 -16.10 -18.93
CA LYS A 54 13.32 -14.90 -18.56
C LYS A 54 12.40 -13.76 -18.09
N ALA A 55 11.20 -13.66 -18.65
CA ALA A 55 10.22 -12.68 -18.19
C ALA A 55 9.84 -12.91 -16.71
N ILE A 56 9.60 -14.16 -16.32
CA ILE A 56 9.31 -14.55 -14.93
C ILE A 56 10.51 -14.23 -14.02
N GLU A 57 11.74 -14.64 -14.43
CA GLU A 57 12.96 -14.36 -13.67
C GLU A 57 13.12 -12.85 -13.41
N MET A 58 12.99 -12.03 -14.48
CA MET A 58 13.15 -10.59 -14.40
C MET A 58 12.04 -9.93 -13.58
N ALA A 59 10.80 -10.41 -13.67
CA ALA A 59 9.69 -9.93 -12.86
C ALA A 59 9.95 -10.16 -11.37
N LEU A 60 10.34 -11.36 -10.97
CA LEU A 60 10.63 -11.72 -9.58
C LEU A 60 11.82 -10.93 -9.00
N LYS A 61 12.85 -10.72 -9.82
CA LYS A 61 14.06 -10.02 -9.43
C LYS A 61 13.85 -8.50 -9.29
N HIS A 62 13.16 -7.88 -10.25
CA HIS A 62 13.05 -6.42 -10.33
C HIS A 62 11.74 -5.87 -9.77
N LYS A 63 10.73 -6.72 -9.54
CA LYS A 63 9.41 -6.36 -8.99
C LYS A 63 8.82 -5.11 -9.66
N PRO A 64 8.58 -5.16 -10.99
CA PRO A 64 8.04 -4.03 -11.74
C PRO A 64 6.63 -3.66 -11.26
N ASP A 65 6.18 -2.45 -11.59
CA ASP A 65 4.82 -1.98 -11.31
C ASP A 65 3.82 -2.43 -12.38
N LEU A 66 4.31 -2.85 -13.58
CA LEU A 66 3.53 -3.33 -14.71
C LEU A 66 4.40 -4.17 -15.66
N ALA A 67 3.80 -5.19 -16.29
CA ALA A 67 4.44 -5.95 -17.35
C ALA A 67 3.74 -5.72 -18.71
N LEU A 68 4.51 -5.32 -19.73
CA LEU A 68 4.13 -5.40 -21.13
C LEU A 68 4.63 -6.72 -21.69
N MET A 69 3.73 -7.56 -22.21
CA MET A 69 4.01 -8.94 -22.59
C MET A 69 3.52 -9.23 -23.99
N ASP A 70 4.40 -9.56 -24.92
CA ASP A 70 3.94 -10.12 -26.18
C ASP A 70 3.36 -11.52 -25.96
N ILE A 71 2.22 -11.79 -26.58
CA ILE A 71 1.57 -13.10 -26.53
C ILE A 71 2.42 -14.15 -27.26
N MET A 72 2.98 -13.79 -28.43
CA MET A 72 3.70 -14.69 -29.31
C MET A 72 5.22 -14.47 -29.17
N ILE A 73 5.79 -15.07 -28.14
CA ILE A 73 7.24 -15.04 -27.87
C ILE A 73 7.88 -16.40 -28.14
N LYS A 74 9.20 -16.40 -28.41
CA LYS A 74 10.01 -17.61 -28.61
C LYS A 74 10.18 -18.39 -27.31
N GLY A 75 10.32 -19.71 -27.45
CA GLY A 75 10.56 -20.63 -26.32
C GLY A 75 9.47 -21.66 -26.17
N GLU A 76 9.54 -22.43 -25.09
CA GLU A 76 8.53 -23.45 -24.76
C GLU A 76 7.30 -22.82 -24.11
N MET A 77 7.46 -21.66 -23.48
CA MET A 77 6.43 -20.90 -22.78
C MET A 77 6.01 -19.65 -23.59
N ASN A 78 4.73 -19.55 -23.94
CA ASN A 78 4.19 -18.36 -24.56
C ASN A 78 3.94 -17.22 -23.54
N GLY A 79 3.65 -16.02 -24.04
CA GLY A 79 3.43 -14.85 -23.16
C GLY A 79 2.24 -14.97 -22.23
N ILE A 80 1.20 -15.74 -22.61
CA ILE A 80 0.03 -15.96 -21.76
C ILE A 80 0.42 -16.78 -20.51
N ALA A 81 1.10 -17.90 -20.71
CA ALA A 81 1.55 -18.75 -19.62
C ALA A 81 2.57 -18.02 -18.70
N ALA A 82 3.46 -17.22 -19.29
CA ALA A 82 4.38 -16.38 -18.52
C ALA A 82 3.64 -15.32 -17.68
N ALA A 83 2.63 -14.68 -18.24
CA ALA A 83 1.81 -13.69 -17.56
C ALA A 83 1.03 -14.30 -16.37
N GLU A 84 0.46 -15.50 -16.55
CA GLU A 84 -0.22 -16.24 -15.47
C GLU A 84 0.74 -16.58 -14.32
N GLU A 85 1.97 -16.98 -14.62
CA GLU A 85 2.98 -17.30 -13.62
C GLU A 85 3.44 -16.04 -12.87
N ILE A 86 3.65 -14.93 -13.59
CA ILE A 86 3.97 -13.63 -12.99
C ILE A 86 2.83 -13.19 -12.07
N LYS A 87 1.57 -13.29 -12.52
CA LYS A 87 0.38 -12.89 -11.74
C LYS A 87 0.19 -13.74 -10.46
N ARG A 88 0.56 -15.03 -10.49
CA ARG A 88 0.54 -15.90 -9.30
C ARG A 88 1.54 -15.47 -8.22
N ASN A 89 2.69 -14.97 -8.63
CA ASN A 89 3.79 -14.63 -7.73
C ASN A 89 3.82 -13.14 -7.36
N LEU A 90 3.35 -12.28 -8.27
CA LEU A 90 3.36 -10.83 -8.12
C LEU A 90 1.99 -10.27 -8.50
N ASP A 91 1.39 -9.51 -7.60
CA ASP A 91 0.11 -8.84 -7.88
C ASP A 91 0.36 -7.54 -8.65
N ILE A 92 0.71 -7.68 -9.95
CA ILE A 92 0.99 -6.56 -10.86
C ILE A 92 0.11 -6.66 -12.11
N PRO A 93 -0.25 -5.52 -12.73
CA PRO A 93 -1.01 -5.53 -13.97
C PRO A 93 -0.15 -6.01 -15.16
N VAL A 94 -0.79 -6.79 -16.04
CA VAL A 94 -0.22 -7.24 -17.30
C VAL A 94 -1.01 -6.65 -18.45
N VAL A 95 -0.30 -6.09 -19.43
CA VAL A 95 -0.85 -5.62 -20.71
C VAL A 95 -0.25 -6.47 -21.84
N PHE A 96 -1.08 -7.10 -22.64
CA PHE A 96 -0.61 -7.90 -23.76
C PHE A 96 -0.35 -7.05 -25.01
N LEU A 97 0.75 -7.38 -25.69
CA LEU A 97 1.04 -6.94 -27.06
C LEU A 97 0.58 -8.07 -28.01
N THR A 98 -0.13 -7.76 -29.06
CA THR A 98 -0.66 -8.77 -29.99
C THR A 98 -0.69 -8.28 -31.43
N ALA A 99 -0.23 -9.10 -32.36
CA ALA A 99 -0.45 -8.90 -33.81
C ALA A 99 -1.68 -9.71 -34.18
N TYR A 100 -2.84 -9.09 -34.33
CA TYR A 100 -4.12 -9.67 -34.75
C TYR A 100 -4.14 -11.22 -34.68
N ALA A 101 -4.27 -11.75 -33.49
CA ALA A 101 -4.23 -13.19 -33.25
C ALA A 101 -5.58 -13.82 -33.65
N ASP A 102 -5.54 -15.08 -34.04
CA ASP A 102 -6.74 -15.88 -34.25
C ASP A 102 -7.66 -15.88 -33.01
N GLU A 103 -8.94 -16.21 -33.21
CA GLU A 103 -9.95 -16.21 -32.15
C GLU A 103 -9.56 -17.10 -30.96
N ASN A 104 -8.77 -18.17 -31.19
CA ASN A 104 -8.33 -19.09 -30.14
C ASN A 104 -7.30 -18.45 -29.21
N THR A 105 -6.30 -17.78 -29.78
CA THR A 105 -5.28 -17.06 -28.99
C THR A 105 -5.89 -15.90 -28.20
N LEU A 106 -6.84 -15.18 -28.79
CA LEU A 106 -7.57 -14.13 -28.09
C LEU A 106 -8.45 -14.67 -26.95
N SER A 107 -9.05 -15.84 -27.16
CA SER A 107 -9.86 -16.50 -26.13
C SER A 107 -9.01 -16.99 -24.95
N GLN A 108 -7.82 -17.55 -25.21
CA GLN A 108 -6.87 -17.94 -24.18
C GLN A 108 -6.32 -16.69 -23.43
N ALA A 109 -5.97 -15.64 -24.16
CA ALA A 109 -5.49 -14.40 -23.56
C ALA A 109 -6.55 -13.74 -22.65
N LYS A 110 -7.85 -13.88 -22.97
CA LYS A 110 -8.95 -13.40 -22.10
C LYS A 110 -9.03 -14.19 -20.79
N LEU A 111 -8.74 -15.48 -20.79
CA LEU A 111 -8.75 -16.32 -19.57
C LEU A 111 -7.66 -15.91 -18.57
N ALA A 112 -6.54 -15.36 -19.04
CA ALA A 112 -5.50 -14.83 -18.18
C ALA A 112 -5.89 -13.48 -17.53
N GLU A 113 -7.09 -12.94 -17.85
CA GLU A 113 -7.65 -11.69 -17.30
C GLU A 113 -6.62 -10.54 -17.27
N PRO A 114 -6.07 -10.13 -18.44
CA PRO A 114 -5.12 -9.04 -18.48
C PRO A 114 -5.79 -7.69 -18.20
N HIS A 115 -4.99 -6.72 -17.84
CA HIS A 115 -5.48 -5.36 -17.57
C HIS A 115 -5.66 -4.54 -18.86
N GLY A 116 -5.12 -5.00 -19.99
CA GLY A 116 -5.26 -4.35 -21.29
C GLY A 116 -4.58 -5.12 -22.42
N TYR A 117 -4.81 -4.61 -23.65
CA TYR A 117 -4.21 -5.12 -24.88
C TYR A 117 -3.72 -3.96 -25.74
N ILE A 118 -2.61 -4.15 -26.42
CA ILE A 118 -2.06 -3.25 -27.43
C ILE A 118 -1.94 -4.03 -28.74
N LEU A 119 -2.59 -3.54 -29.80
CA LEU A 119 -2.49 -4.14 -31.12
C LEU A 119 -1.24 -3.65 -31.87
N LYS A 120 -0.48 -4.56 -32.44
CA LYS A 120 0.62 -4.26 -33.36
C LYS A 120 0.08 -4.06 -34.81
N PRO A 121 0.53 -3.01 -35.54
CA PRO A 121 1.48 -1.98 -35.12
C PRO A 121 0.85 -0.91 -34.26
N PHE A 122 1.55 -0.50 -33.18
CA PHE A 122 1.08 0.48 -32.22
C PHE A 122 1.72 1.84 -32.37
N LYS A 123 1.06 2.86 -31.84
CA LYS A 123 1.56 4.22 -31.68
C LYS A 123 1.89 4.49 -30.23
N GLU A 124 2.65 5.55 -29.96
CA GLU A 124 3.01 5.98 -28.60
C GLU A 124 1.77 6.19 -27.71
N VAL A 125 0.70 6.79 -28.26
CA VAL A 125 -0.57 7.00 -27.54
C VAL A 125 -1.26 5.69 -27.13
N ASP A 126 -1.12 4.62 -27.90
CA ASP A 126 -1.73 3.32 -27.59
C ASP A 126 -1.05 2.69 -26.39
N ILE A 127 0.29 2.78 -26.33
CA ILE A 127 1.10 2.33 -25.16
C ILE A 127 0.73 3.15 -23.93
N GLN A 128 0.71 4.49 -24.04
CA GLN A 128 0.38 5.38 -22.94
C GLN A 128 -1.01 5.04 -22.35
N THR A 129 -2.02 5.00 -23.22
CA THR A 129 -3.40 4.74 -22.80
C THR A 129 -3.54 3.37 -22.13
N ALA A 130 -2.92 2.33 -22.70
CA ALA A 130 -3.00 0.98 -22.14
C ALA A 130 -2.32 0.88 -20.78
N VAL A 131 -1.14 1.50 -20.61
CA VAL A 131 -0.41 1.52 -19.34
C VAL A 131 -1.20 2.28 -18.27
N GLU A 132 -1.68 3.48 -18.57
CA GLU A 132 -2.47 4.29 -17.63
C GLU A 132 -3.76 3.57 -17.20
N MET A 133 -4.50 2.99 -18.16
CA MET A 133 -5.72 2.23 -17.87
C MET A 133 -5.44 0.98 -17.03
N ALA A 134 -4.37 0.24 -17.33
CA ALA A 134 -3.99 -0.96 -16.60
C ALA A 134 -3.63 -0.65 -15.14
N LEU A 135 -2.82 0.38 -14.92
CA LEU A 135 -2.46 0.83 -13.57
C LEU A 135 -3.68 1.32 -12.78
N HIS A 136 -4.56 2.10 -13.42
CA HIS A 136 -5.78 2.58 -12.78
C HIS A 136 -6.74 1.42 -12.42
N LYS A 137 -6.96 0.47 -13.36
CA LYS A 137 -7.81 -0.70 -13.11
C LYS A 137 -7.26 -1.54 -11.96
N HIS A 138 -5.96 -1.84 -11.98
CA HIS A 138 -5.29 -2.59 -10.92
C HIS A 138 -5.40 -1.90 -9.55
N SER A 139 -5.14 -0.57 -9.49
CA SER A 139 -5.30 0.19 -8.25
C SER A 139 -6.72 0.07 -7.68
N LYS A 140 -7.74 0.13 -8.54
CA LYS A 140 -9.12 0.02 -8.12
C LYS A 140 -9.50 -1.39 -7.64
N GLU A 141 -8.97 -2.42 -8.29
CA GLU A 141 -9.11 -3.81 -7.86
C GLU A 141 -8.46 -4.05 -6.48
N GLN A 142 -7.30 -3.45 -6.24
CA GLN A 142 -6.63 -3.48 -4.93
C GLN A 142 -7.43 -2.77 -3.83
N GLU A 143 -8.03 -1.62 -4.14
CA GLU A 143 -8.91 -0.92 -3.20
C GLU A 143 -10.11 -1.78 -2.82
N LEU A 144 -10.77 -2.40 -3.80
CA LEU A 144 -11.92 -3.29 -3.56
C LEU A 144 -11.55 -4.55 -2.77
N LYS A 145 -10.41 -5.19 -3.07
CA LYS A 145 -9.89 -6.33 -2.29
C LYS A 145 -9.67 -5.92 -0.83
N THR A 146 -9.00 -4.78 -0.63
CA THR A 146 -8.71 -4.26 0.70
C THR A 146 -9.98 -3.97 1.50
N GLU A 147 -11.01 -3.41 0.84
CA GLU A 147 -12.31 -3.14 1.46
C GLU A 147 -13.07 -4.44 1.77
N ALA A 148 -13.07 -5.41 0.86
CA ALA A 148 -13.68 -6.72 1.06
C ALA A 148 -13.02 -7.50 2.20
N ASP A 149 -11.69 -7.51 2.29
CA ASP A 149 -10.93 -8.14 3.36
C ASP A 149 -11.18 -7.45 4.71
N PHE A 150 -11.32 -6.13 4.69
CA PHE A 150 -11.72 -5.36 5.86
C PHE A 150 -13.13 -5.74 6.35
N LEU A 151 -14.12 -5.79 5.45
CA LEU A 151 -15.49 -6.17 5.79
C LEU A 151 -15.57 -7.64 6.28
N ARG A 152 -14.81 -8.54 5.66
CA ARG A 152 -14.72 -9.94 6.08
C ARG A 152 -14.12 -10.07 7.47
N SER A 153 -13.02 -9.36 7.75
CA SER A 153 -12.41 -9.36 9.07
C SER A 153 -13.33 -8.78 10.16
N MET A 154 -14.14 -7.77 9.82
CA MET A 154 -15.16 -7.23 10.73
C MET A 154 -16.30 -8.21 10.98
N ALA A 155 -16.67 -9.04 10.00
CA ALA A 155 -17.72 -10.05 10.14
C ALA A 155 -17.26 -11.27 10.96
N GLU A 156 -16.00 -11.68 10.81
CA GLU A 156 -15.41 -12.81 11.51
C GLU A 156 -15.05 -12.51 12.98
N HIS A 157 -14.91 -11.22 13.35
CA HIS A 157 -14.41 -10.80 14.69
C HIS A 157 -15.48 -10.14 15.56
N LYS A 158 -16.75 -10.52 15.41
CA LYS A 158 -17.82 -10.01 16.28
C LYS A 158 -17.76 -10.53 17.75
N GLU A 159 -16.97 -11.55 18.04
CA GLU A 159 -16.90 -12.15 19.38
C GLU A 159 -15.61 -11.86 20.17
N ASP A 160 -14.49 -11.47 19.54
CA ASP A 160 -13.26 -11.08 20.25
C ASP A 160 -12.52 -9.96 19.52
N ALA A 161 -12.93 -8.71 19.76
CA ALA A 161 -12.32 -7.52 19.14
C ALA A 161 -10.92 -7.20 19.74
N GLU A 162 -9.98 -8.15 19.66
CA GLU A 162 -8.59 -7.96 20.11
C GLU A 162 -7.67 -7.33 19.05
N VAL A 163 -8.22 -6.84 17.92
CA VAL A 163 -7.45 -6.24 16.86
C VAL A 163 -8.10 -4.97 16.30
N ILE A 164 -7.26 -4.03 15.85
CA ILE A 164 -7.68 -2.89 15.04
C ILE A 164 -6.94 -2.89 13.70
N PHE A 165 -7.53 -2.28 12.69
CA PHE A 165 -6.88 -2.04 11.42
C PHE A 165 -6.50 -0.57 11.29
N VAL A 166 -5.22 -0.33 11.04
CA VAL A 166 -4.65 1.01 10.89
C VAL A 166 -4.37 1.24 9.40
N LYS A 167 -5.00 2.26 8.81
CA LYS A 167 -4.73 2.64 7.41
C LYS A 167 -3.44 3.48 7.37
N ASN A 168 -2.37 2.89 6.83
CA ASN A 168 -1.11 3.59 6.59
C ASN A 168 -0.88 3.69 5.07
N ARG A 169 -1.04 4.88 4.51
CA ARG A 169 -1.03 5.14 3.05
C ARG A 169 -2.09 4.28 2.34
N SER A 170 -1.67 3.36 1.46
CA SER A 170 -2.54 2.44 0.71
C SER A 170 -2.71 1.05 1.36
N ARG A 171 -2.17 0.83 2.57
CA ARG A 171 -2.21 -0.47 3.24
C ARG A 171 -3.03 -0.40 4.53
N LEU A 172 -3.82 -1.44 4.78
CA LEU A 172 -4.41 -1.71 6.08
C LEU A 172 -3.48 -2.64 6.86
N ILE A 173 -3.03 -2.16 8.01
CA ILE A 173 -2.13 -2.90 8.89
C ILE A 173 -2.96 -3.42 10.06
N ARG A 174 -2.92 -4.73 10.26
CA ARG A 174 -3.57 -5.38 11.39
C ARG A 174 -2.72 -5.20 12.64
N VAL A 175 -3.24 -4.50 13.64
CA VAL A 175 -2.58 -4.28 14.93
C VAL A 175 -3.35 -5.01 16.00
N LYS A 176 -2.72 -5.94 16.71
CA LYS A 176 -3.30 -6.58 17.89
C LYS A 176 -3.34 -5.60 19.06
N HIS A 177 -4.40 -5.64 19.87
CA HIS A 177 -4.52 -4.80 21.06
C HIS A 177 -3.36 -4.99 22.05
N GLU A 178 -2.82 -6.20 22.18
CA GLU A 178 -1.65 -6.50 23.02
C GLU A 178 -0.37 -5.76 22.59
N ASN A 179 -0.25 -5.43 21.29
CA ASN A 179 0.89 -4.71 20.73
C ASN A 179 0.70 -3.19 20.74
N LEU A 180 -0.54 -2.70 20.92
CA LEU A 180 -0.84 -1.28 20.97
C LEU A 180 -0.54 -0.73 22.37
N LEU A 181 0.38 0.21 22.45
CA LEU A 181 0.83 0.81 23.72
C LEU A 181 -0.05 2.02 24.11
N PHE A 182 -0.13 2.99 23.23
CA PHE A 182 -0.95 4.18 23.42
C PHE A 182 -1.25 4.88 22.09
N VAL A 183 -2.18 5.81 22.13
CA VAL A 183 -2.56 6.65 21.00
C VAL A 183 -2.37 8.11 21.37
N GLU A 184 -1.76 8.89 20.47
CA GLU A 184 -1.45 10.30 20.66
C GLU A 184 -2.10 11.16 19.58
N ALA A 185 -2.72 12.28 19.97
CA ALA A 185 -3.19 13.29 19.02
C ALA A 185 -2.04 14.20 18.60
N LEU A 186 -1.85 14.36 17.29
CA LEU A 186 -0.85 15.25 16.70
C LEU A 186 -1.52 16.17 15.66
N LYS A 187 -2.01 17.33 16.10
CA LYS A 187 -2.80 18.28 15.27
C LYS A 187 -4.00 17.58 14.61
N ASP A 188 -3.99 17.47 13.28
CA ASP A 188 -5.05 16.86 12.47
C ASP A 188 -4.87 15.35 12.29
N TYR A 189 -3.89 14.74 12.95
CA TYR A 189 -3.56 13.33 12.87
C TYR A 189 -3.58 12.68 14.24
N VAL A 190 -3.70 11.37 14.20
CA VAL A 190 -3.54 10.52 15.38
C VAL A 190 -2.38 9.56 15.12
N VAL A 191 -1.51 9.40 16.10
CA VAL A 191 -0.40 8.46 16.06
C VAL A 191 -0.74 7.27 16.94
N VAL A 192 -0.75 6.08 16.36
CA VAL A 192 -0.93 4.81 17.05
C VAL A 192 0.45 4.23 17.32
N HIS A 193 0.85 4.17 18.59
CA HIS A 193 2.15 3.65 19.01
C HIS A 193 2.02 2.17 19.38
N THR A 194 2.82 1.33 18.75
CA THR A 194 2.88 -0.10 19.02
C THR A 194 4.26 -0.51 19.51
N ARG A 195 4.42 -1.79 19.93
CA ARG A 195 5.72 -2.34 20.33
C ARG A 195 6.75 -2.35 19.21
N GLU A 196 6.29 -2.41 17.94
CA GLU A 196 7.15 -2.54 16.76
C GLU A 196 7.42 -1.20 16.10
N GLU A 197 6.35 -0.44 15.81
CA GLU A 197 6.44 0.83 15.08
C GLU A 197 5.26 1.76 15.41
N SER A 198 5.28 2.98 14.88
CA SER A 198 4.21 3.96 15.08
C SER A 198 3.54 4.30 13.75
N TYR A 199 2.20 4.36 13.74
CA TYR A 199 1.40 4.63 12.57
C TYR A 199 0.68 5.96 12.69
N THR A 200 0.90 6.87 11.75
CA THR A 200 0.17 8.13 11.67
C THR A 200 -1.05 7.98 10.77
N ILE A 201 -2.23 8.26 11.32
CA ILE A 201 -3.51 8.15 10.61
C ILE A 201 -4.27 9.46 10.63
N HIS A 202 -5.04 9.71 9.59
CA HIS A 202 -5.99 10.83 9.56
C HIS A 202 -7.30 10.38 10.22
N SER A 203 -7.44 10.69 11.50
CA SER A 203 -8.61 10.34 12.31
C SER A 203 -8.69 11.26 13.53
N THR A 204 -9.80 11.21 14.25
CA THR A 204 -9.97 11.92 15.51
C THR A 204 -9.80 10.98 16.71
N MET A 205 -9.37 11.53 17.87
CA MET A 205 -9.27 10.76 19.10
C MET A 205 -10.59 10.09 19.51
N LYS A 206 -11.72 10.75 19.21
CA LYS A 206 -13.06 10.22 19.51
C LYS A 206 -13.42 9.02 18.63
N GLU A 207 -13.00 9.04 17.36
CA GLU A 207 -13.21 7.92 16.44
C GLU A 207 -12.35 6.72 16.82
N VAL A 208 -11.09 6.96 17.19
CA VAL A 208 -10.18 5.89 17.63
C VAL A 208 -10.67 5.27 18.93
N GLU A 209 -11.04 6.11 19.92
CA GLU A 209 -11.59 5.66 21.21
C GLU A 209 -12.79 4.72 21.03
N ARG A 210 -13.69 5.03 20.10
CA ARG A 210 -14.87 4.21 19.80
C ARG A 210 -14.57 2.85 19.18
N LYS A 211 -13.39 2.71 18.53
CA LYS A 211 -12.93 1.47 17.88
C LYS A 211 -12.06 0.60 18.78
N LEU A 212 -11.51 1.16 19.83
CA LEU A 212 -10.71 0.44 20.80
C LEU A 212 -11.61 -0.22 21.85
N SER A 213 -11.21 -1.40 22.34
CA SER A 213 -11.89 -2.07 23.43
C SER A 213 -11.83 -1.22 24.70
N ASP A 214 -12.97 -0.87 25.25
CA ASP A 214 -13.06 -0.13 26.49
C ASP A 214 -12.60 -0.95 27.73
N ARG A 215 -12.41 -2.26 27.61
CA ARG A 215 -11.83 -3.09 28.68
C ARG A 215 -10.33 -2.85 28.85
N ARG A 216 -9.60 -2.63 27.74
CA ARG A 216 -8.13 -2.49 27.75
C ARG A 216 -7.64 -1.06 27.59
N PHE A 217 -8.43 -0.21 26.96
CA PHE A 217 -8.00 1.15 26.62
C PHE A 217 -8.79 2.18 27.39
N VAL A 218 -8.09 3.20 27.89
CA VAL A 218 -8.72 4.31 28.60
C VAL A 218 -8.18 5.63 28.08
N ARG A 219 -9.06 6.59 27.86
CA ARG A 219 -8.66 7.95 27.55
C ARG A 219 -8.24 8.66 28.82
N VAL A 220 -6.96 9.07 28.89
CA VAL A 220 -6.35 9.69 30.07
C VAL A 220 -6.10 11.18 29.90
N HIS A 221 -6.19 11.68 28.66
CA HIS A 221 -6.01 13.09 28.32
C HIS A 221 -6.77 13.44 27.05
N ARG A 222 -7.01 14.73 26.78
CA ARG A 222 -7.59 15.16 25.50
C ARG A 222 -6.78 14.63 24.29
N SER A 223 -5.49 14.40 24.47
CA SER A 223 -4.56 13.96 23.43
C SER A 223 -4.02 12.53 23.60
N TYR A 224 -4.44 11.78 24.63
CA TYR A 224 -3.90 10.44 24.90
C TYR A 224 -4.96 9.42 25.27
N ILE A 225 -4.86 8.23 24.66
CA ILE A 225 -5.54 6.99 25.07
C ILE A 225 -4.43 5.99 25.37
N VAL A 226 -4.50 5.27 26.48
CA VAL A 226 -3.46 4.34 26.95
C VAL A 226 -4.05 2.94 27.10
N ASN A 227 -3.25 1.94 26.76
CA ASN A 227 -3.54 0.55 27.06
C ASN A 227 -3.21 0.28 28.55
N LEU A 228 -4.20 -0.17 29.30
CA LEU A 228 -4.07 -0.44 30.74
C LEU A 228 -3.08 -1.57 31.03
N ASP A 229 -3.00 -2.57 30.15
CA ASP A 229 -2.15 -3.76 30.34
C ASP A 229 -0.64 -3.44 30.28
N VAL A 230 -0.26 -2.29 29.71
CA VAL A 230 1.16 -1.90 29.55
C VAL A 230 1.57 -0.73 30.45
N ILE A 231 0.73 -0.35 31.42
CA ILE A 231 1.08 0.68 32.41
C ILE A 231 2.10 0.10 33.37
N GLU A 232 3.32 0.64 33.35
CA GLU A 232 4.42 0.26 34.24
C GLU A 232 4.26 0.91 35.62
N SER A 233 3.96 2.21 35.63
CA SER A 233 3.80 2.96 36.87
C SER A 233 2.99 4.24 36.68
N MET A 234 2.44 4.75 37.74
CA MET A 234 1.75 6.04 37.79
C MET A 234 2.33 6.88 38.93
N LYS A 235 2.76 8.10 38.60
CA LYS A 235 3.28 9.05 39.58
C LYS A 235 2.65 10.42 39.39
N TYR A 236 1.97 10.92 40.43
CA TYR A 236 1.23 12.19 40.41
C TYR A 236 0.12 12.18 39.33
N ALA A 237 0.31 12.91 38.23
CA ALA A 237 -0.62 13.02 37.12
C ALA A 237 -0.02 12.50 35.83
N ASN A 238 0.97 11.63 35.90
CA ASN A 238 1.66 11.06 34.74
C ASN A 238 1.62 9.53 34.80
N ILE A 239 1.52 8.91 33.62
CA ILE A 239 1.58 7.47 33.39
C ILE A 239 2.89 7.16 32.65
N ARG A 240 3.60 6.15 33.12
CA ARG A 240 4.71 5.54 32.41
C ARG A 240 4.25 4.24 31.78
N VAL A 241 4.55 4.09 30.50
CA VAL A 241 4.20 2.92 29.69
C VAL A 241 5.46 2.10 29.43
N GLU A 242 5.34 0.79 29.49
CA GLU A 242 6.41 -0.17 29.25
C GLU A 242 7.20 0.12 27.97
N GLY A 243 8.54 0.19 28.08
CA GLY A 243 9.44 0.41 26.95
C GLY A 243 9.42 1.82 26.34
N ILE A 244 8.75 2.78 26.98
CA ILE A 244 8.65 4.18 26.50
C ILE A 244 9.17 5.13 27.58
N GLU A 245 10.18 5.95 27.20
CA GLU A 245 10.73 6.97 28.13
C GLU A 245 9.76 8.14 28.38
N LYS A 246 8.84 8.39 27.44
CA LYS A 246 7.88 9.49 27.50
C LYS A 246 6.84 9.26 28.59
N GLU A 247 6.69 10.21 29.50
CA GLU A 247 5.59 10.24 30.45
C GLU A 247 4.31 10.79 29.79
N ILE A 248 3.19 10.09 29.99
CA ILE A 248 1.88 10.47 29.43
C ILE A 248 1.08 11.20 30.51
N PRO A 249 0.68 12.47 30.29
CA PRO A 249 -0.06 13.24 31.27
C PRO A 249 -1.52 12.75 31.42
N VAL A 250 -2.02 12.76 32.65
CA VAL A 250 -3.43 12.51 32.98
C VAL A 250 -4.14 13.84 33.20
N GLY A 251 -5.08 14.16 32.34
CA GLY A 251 -5.91 15.36 32.49
C GLY A 251 -6.88 15.26 33.67
N GLY A 252 -7.13 16.39 34.34
CA GLY A 252 -7.98 16.43 35.55
C GLY A 252 -9.35 15.76 35.37
N SER A 253 -10.02 16.00 34.23
CA SER A 253 -11.34 15.41 33.91
C SER A 253 -11.30 13.91 33.59
N TYR A 254 -10.12 13.30 33.47
CA TYR A 254 -9.96 11.87 33.15
C TYR A 254 -9.51 11.02 34.34
N LYS A 255 -9.19 11.66 35.48
CA LYS A 255 -8.69 10.96 36.68
C LYS A 255 -9.69 9.99 37.25
N ASP A 256 -10.96 10.39 37.36
CA ASP A 256 -12.00 9.55 37.93
C ASP A 256 -12.30 8.33 37.05
N VAL A 257 -12.29 8.53 35.74
CA VAL A 257 -12.45 7.45 34.76
C VAL A 257 -11.27 6.47 34.85
N LEU A 258 -10.04 6.97 34.92
CA LEU A 258 -8.87 6.14 35.10
C LEU A 258 -8.88 5.38 36.40
N ALA A 259 -9.21 6.04 37.55
CA ALA A 259 -9.28 5.42 38.86
C ALA A 259 -10.33 4.29 38.93
N SER A 260 -11.46 4.45 38.24
CA SER A 260 -12.49 3.39 38.18
C SER A 260 -12.08 2.16 37.38
N ARG A 261 -11.03 2.26 36.59
CA ARG A 261 -10.51 1.20 35.70
C ARG A 261 -9.31 0.46 36.27
N ILE A 262 -8.68 1.02 37.29
CA ILE A 262 -7.51 0.44 37.97
C ILE A 262 -7.94 -0.11 39.30
N ASN A 263 -7.63 -1.40 39.57
CA ASN A 263 -7.83 -1.98 40.91
C ASN A 263 -6.72 -1.46 41.84
N LEU A 264 -7.02 -0.43 42.61
CA LEU A 264 -6.14 0.03 43.68
C LEU A 264 -6.35 -0.86 44.91
N LEU A 265 -5.25 -1.45 45.42
CA LEU A 265 -5.20 -2.20 46.67
C LEU A 265 -5.05 -1.25 47.86
#